data_0fe86aefed24160cd65c5a1f2b051607
#
_entry.id   0fe86aefed24160cd65c5a1f2b051607
#
_cell.length_a   1.000
_cell.length_b   1.000
_cell.length_c   1.000
_cell.angle_alpha   90.00
_cell.angle_beta   90.00
_cell.angle_gamma   90.00
#
_symmetry.space_group_name_H-M   'P 1'
#
loop_
_entity.id
_entity.type
_entity.pdbx_description
1 polymer ?
#
loop_
_entity_poly.entity_id
_entity_poly.type
_entity_poly.pdbx_seq_one_letter_code
_entity_poly.pdbx_strand_id
1 'polypeptide(L)'
;MALTSEVKAGLITAAVTLAVGLLTLNQALVGVFYDDGLYAGLATAVASGHGYVHPNLPGMPGAVHYPPLYPVLLTPFFGVLSVKSAAIAGKILNALLNSGAAGLIAWHATKTELLGGTVPRWVAGAIVSAAAVAIPVLATQGVLFAEPLFSVLLAVAVIVADRGTRPRLAGAAGALALLTRSIGIAIIAGIVCFLLLRRAPRRVIVAVVLPAVIAALGWGLWVTTHARQIDPALALGYGTYFAHVSQAGLSAVAVNLPDMSRPLEALAFGWIPVRWLYGILATASLGVGLYGLWLVARRSAIGLSLVFYFMILAIWPHPPDRFLWAVLPWLALIWAVAVAELWRRWPRVRIPVAVLAALAVGGYLHYEYRGFSGRWWDAQARAISANFAELLPVVQNLPVSAVVATDDEALVWLYSRRRSVPLYLESYHGRELIRPTPSEHRAYLERMGVTHVLLASATSPSAIELRGLIGAYPSLLTAIYRWPDGRWLFAMNRGQ
;
A
#
# COMPACT_ATOMS: atom_id res chain seq x y z
N MET A 1 -28.44 -24.97 -14.65
CA MET A 1 -28.79 -24.38 -13.33
C MET A 1 -28.59 -22.87 -13.42
N ALA A 2 -29.63 -22.07 -13.22
CA ALA A 2 -29.49 -20.61 -13.30
C ALA A 2 -28.70 -20.08 -12.11
N LEU A 3 -27.75 -19.16 -12.36
CA LEU A 3 -26.98 -18.50 -11.31
C LEU A 3 -27.90 -17.64 -10.43
N THR A 4 -27.69 -17.68 -9.11
CA THR A 4 -28.43 -16.81 -8.18
C THR A 4 -28.05 -15.34 -8.38
N SER A 5 -28.93 -14.41 -7.94
CA SER A 5 -28.71 -12.98 -8.11
C SER A 5 -27.42 -12.49 -7.42
N GLU A 6 -27.05 -13.09 -6.29
CA GLU A 6 -25.85 -12.75 -5.52
C GLU A 6 -24.59 -13.17 -6.29
N VAL A 7 -24.60 -14.36 -6.88
CA VAL A 7 -23.48 -14.85 -7.70
C VAL A 7 -23.33 -14.00 -8.96
N LYS A 8 -24.44 -13.62 -9.61
CA LYS A 8 -24.41 -12.70 -10.75
C LYS A 8 -23.80 -11.35 -10.36
N ALA A 9 -24.24 -10.76 -9.24
CA ALA A 9 -23.68 -9.49 -8.76
C ALA A 9 -22.16 -9.59 -8.54
N GLY A 10 -21.69 -10.64 -7.88
CA GLY A 10 -20.24 -10.87 -7.67
C GLY A 10 -19.47 -11.03 -8.97
N LEU A 11 -19.96 -11.84 -9.89
CA LEU A 11 -19.28 -12.09 -11.18
C LEU A 11 -19.26 -10.85 -12.07
N ILE A 12 -20.37 -10.10 -12.16
CA ILE A 12 -20.42 -8.84 -12.93
C ILE A 12 -19.44 -7.82 -12.36
N THR A 13 -19.45 -7.64 -11.02
CA THR A 13 -18.51 -6.73 -10.35
C THR A 13 -17.05 -7.14 -10.62
N ALA A 14 -16.72 -8.41 -10.48
CA ALA A 14 -15.38 -8.91 -10.79
C ALA A 14 -15.00 -8.66 -12.26
N ALA A 15 -15.92 -8.96 -13.21
CA ALA A 15 -15.66 -8.76 -14.64
C ALA A 15 -15.43 -7.29 -14.99
N VAL A 16 -16.26 -6.38 -14.47
CA VAL A 16 -16.12 -4.92 -14.69
C VAL A 16 -14.80 -4.42 -14.11
N THR A 17 -14.50 -4.79 -12.86
CA THR A 17 -13.25 -4.38 -12.20
C THR A 17 -12.02 -4.91 -12.94
N LEU A 18 -12.06 -6.18 -13.40
CA LEU A 18 -10.96 -6.77 -14.17
C LEU A 18 -10.78 -6.06 -15.51
N ALA A 19 -11.87 -5.82 -16.24
CA ALA A 19 -11.81 -5.16 -17.54
C ALA A 19 -11.19 -3.76 -17.42
N VAL A 20 -11.65 -2.94 -16.47
CA VAL A 20 -11.07 -1.60 -16.23
C VAL A 20 -9.63 -1.72 -15.76
N GLY A 21 -9.34 -2.64 -14.84
CA GLY A 21 -7.98 -2.88 -14.34
C GLY A 21 -6.99 -3.24 -15.45
N LEU A 22 -7.38 -4.10 -16.39
CA LEU A 22 -6.53 -4.47 -17.53
C LEU A 22 -6.36 -3.32 -18.53
N LEU A 23 -7.43 -2.56 -18.80
CA LEU A 23 -7.39 -1.41 -19.71
C LEU A 23 -6.53 -0.25 -19.17
N THR A 24 -6.36 -0.17 -17.85
CA THR A 24 -5.58 0.88 -17.18
C THR A 24 -4.15 0.47 -16.84
N LEU A 25 -3.72 -0.74 -17.19
CA LEU A 25 -2.34 -1.18 -16.97
C LEU A 25 -1.34 -0.22 -17.63
N ASN A 26 -0.33 0.17 -16.88
CA ASN A 26 0.77 0.97 -17.38
C ASN A 26 2.02 0.10 -17.62
N GLN A 27 2.94 0.61 -18.46
CA GLN A 27 4.22 -0.04 -18.75
C GLN A 27 5.38 0.61 -17.99
N ALA A 28 5.10 1.39 -16.95
CA ALA A 28 6.13 1.99 -16.10
C ALA A 28 7.06 0.92 -15.52
N LEU A 29 8.33 1.29 -15.33
CA LEU A 29 9.32 0.44 -14.68
C LEU A 29 8.86 0.06 -13.27
N VAL A 30 9.35 -1.07 -12.77
CA VAL A 30 9.21 -1.45 -11.37
C VAL A 30 10.29 -0.75 -10.55
N GLY A 31 9.93 -0.29 -9.36
CA GLY A 31 10.80 0.45 -8.48
C GLY A 31 10.58 1.97 -8.51
N VAL A 32 9.57 2.44 -9.27
CA VAL A 32 9.22 3.87 -9.35
C VAL A 32 8.51 4.40 -8.10
N PHE A 33 8.05 3.53 -7.22
CA PHE A 33 7.39 3.86 -5.95
C PHE A 33 8.06 3.18 -4.74
N TYR A 34 9.33 2.90 -4.82
CA TYR A 34 10.15 2.30 -3.77
C TYR A 34 9.73 0.87 -3.38
N ASP A 35 8.59 0.68 -2.71
CA ASP A 35 8.10 -0.63 -2.25
C ASP A 35 7.99 -1.66 -3.39
N ASP A 36 7.53 -1.24 -4.57
CA ASP A 36 7.37 -2.12 -5.73
C ASP A 36 8.71 -2.67 -6.21
N GLY A 37 9.77 -1.86 -6.14
CA GLY A 37 11.13 -2.28 -6.43
C GLY A 37 11.66 -3.27 -5.41
N LEU A 38 11.40 -3.01 -4.12
CA LEU A 38 11.82 -3.92 -3.04
C LEU A 38 11.09 -5.26 -3.12
N TYR A 39 9.77 -5.28 -3.37
CA TYR A 39 9.03 -6.53 -3.57
C TYR A 39 9.59 -7.35 -4.74
N ALA A 40 9.87 -6.70 -5.87
CA ALA A 40 10.47 -7.35 -7.04
C ALA A 40 11.90 -7.86 -6.76
N GLY A 41 12.68 -7.08 -6.03
CA GLY A 41 14.03 -7.46 -5.59
C GLY A 41 14.00 -8.70 -4.70
N LEU A 42 13.14 -8.71 -3.68
CA LEU A 42 12.94 -9.84 -2.78
C LEU A 42 12.45 -11.10 -3.53
N ALA A 43 11.49 -10.94 -4.45
CA ALA A 43 11.01 -12.03 -5.30
C ALA A 43 12.15 -12.61 -6.16
N THR A 44 13.00 -11.75 -6.72
CA THR A 44 14.17 -12.16 -7.50
C THR A 44 15.20 -12.90 -6.63
N ALA A 45 15.46 -12.44 -5.40
CA ALA A 45 16.40 -13.09 -4.49
C ALA A 45 15.91 -14.51 -4.11
N VAL A 46 14.62 -14.66 -3.79
CA VAL A 46 14.01 -15.97 -3.50
C VAL A 46 14.08 -16.88 -4.73
N ALA A 47 13.73 -16.38 -5.91
CA ALA A 47 13.80 -17.13 -7.17
C ALA A 47 15.20 -17.63 -7.52
N SER A 48 16.23 -16.84 -7.15
CA SER A 48 17.65 -17.17 -7.38
C SER A 48 18.27 -18.03 -6.27
N GLY A 49 17.49 -18.48 -5.29
CA GLY A 49 17.97 -19.33 -4.20
C GLY A 49 18.73 -18.62 -3.08
N HIS A 50 18.79 -17.28 -3.10
CA HIS A 50 19.47 -16.49 -2.06
C HIS A 50 18.66 -16.35 -0.77
N GLY A 51 17.40 -16.82 -0.76
CA GLY A 51 16.51 -16.67 0.37
C GLY A 51 15.83 -15.29 0.43
N TYR A 52 15.23 -14.98 1.60
CA TYR A 52 14.47 -13.74 1.79
C TYR A 52 15.39 -12.60 2.24
N VAL A 53 16.16 -12.05 1.31
CA VAL A 53 17.21 -11.05 1.53
C VAL A 53 17.07 -9.87 0.59
N HIS A 54 17.67 -8.73 0.93
CA HIS A 54 17.78 -7.55 0.07
C HIS A 54 18.97 -7.67 -0.89
N PRO A 55 18.76 -8.08 -2.15
CA PRO A 55 19.86 -8.39 -3.07
C PRO A 55 20.55 -7.13 -3.62
N ASN A 56 19.88 -5.98 -3.51
CA ASN A 56 20.44 -4.68 -3.89
C ASN A 56 21.53 -4.20 -2.92
N LEU A 57 21.43 -4.57 -1.64
CA LEU A 57 22.34 -4.10 -0.61
C LEU A 57 23.63 -4.94 -0.53
N PRO A 58 24.77 -4.33 -0.18
CA PRO A 58 25.98 -5.06 0.18
C PRO A 58 25.71 -6.06 1.31
N GLY A 59 26.31 -7.27 1.20
CA GLY A 59 26.09 -8.33 2.19
C GLY A 59 24.74 -9.04 2.11
N MET A 60 23.81 -8.57 1.31
CA MET A 60 22.46 -9.16 1.15
C MET A 60 21.78 -9.46 2.50
N PRO A 61 21.54 -8.44 3.34
CA PRO A 61 20.93 -8.66 4.66
C PRO A 61 19.52 -9.22 4.54
N GLY A 62 19.09 -9.99 5.56
CA GLY A 62 17.72 -10.52 5.64
C GLY A 62 16.68 -9.42 5.63
N ALA A 63 15.61 -9.61 4.85
CA ALA A 63 14.53 -8.63 4.77
C ALA A 63 13.61 -8.73 6.01
N VAL A 64 13.47 -7.65 6.74
CA VAL A 64 12.69 -7.56 7.98
C VAL A 64 11.56 -6.54 7.94
N HIS A 65 11.55 -5.67 6.92
CA HIS A 65 10.56 -4.61 6.79
C HIS A 65 9.22 -5.13 6.25
N TYR A 66 9.28 -5.87 5.14
CA TYR A 66 8.09 -6.38 4.46
C TYR A 66 7.82 -7.83 4.81
N PRO A 67 6.58 -8.19 5.23
CA PRO A 67 6.21 -9.59 5.39
C PRO A 67 6.28 -10.36 4.08
N PRO A 68 6.55 -11.69 4.08
CA PRO A 68 7.07 -12.39 2.91
C PRO A 68 6.03 -12.80 1.85
N LEU A 69 4.72 -12.80 2.16
CA LEU A 69 3.75 -13.48 1.30
C LEU A 69 3.67 -12.89 -0.11
N TYR A 70 3.66 -11.56 -0.23
CA TYR A 70 3.53 -10.92 -1.53
C TYR A 70 4.79 -11.09 -2.40
N PRO A 71 6.02 -10.86 -1.91
CA PRO A 71 7.23 -11.21 -2.66
C PRO A 71 7.30 -12.68 -3.07
N VAL A 72 6.93 -13.61 -2.18
CA VAL A 72 6.90 -15.05 -2.50
C VAL A 72 5.89 -15.35 -3.61
N LEU A 73 4.73 -14.69 -3.62
CA LEU A 73 3.74 -14.84 -4.70
C LEU A 73 4.26 -14.34 -6.05
N LEU A 74 5.16 -13.33 -6.05
CA LEU A 74 5.80 -12.81 -7.26
C LEU A 74 6.98 -13.67 -7.75
N THR A 75 7.54 -14.53 -6.89
CA THR A 75 8.74 -15.35 -7.18
C THR A 75 8.68 -16.11 -8.52
N PRO A 76 7.58 -16.81 -8.88
CA PRO A 76 7.52 -17.54 -10.15
C PRO A 76 7.73 -16.64 -11.38
N PHE A 77 7.22 -15.39 -11.34
CA PHE A 77 7.36 -14.47 -12.46
C PHE A 77 8.81 -13.97 -12.58
N PHE A 78 9.42 -13.55 -11.46
CA PHE A 78 10.79 -13.03 -11.45
C PHE A 78 11.86 -14.12 -11.59
N GLY A 79 11.50 -15.38 -11.40
CA GLY A 79 12.40 -16.53 -11.62
C GLY A 79 12.48 -16.99 -13.07
N VAL A 80 11.42 -16.77 -13.87
CA VAL A 80 11.33 -17.34 -15.23
C VAL A 80 11.32 -16.25 -16.32
N LEU A 81 10.76 -15.08 -16.03
CA LEU A 81 10.56 -14.02 -17.03
C LEU A 81 11.62 -12.93 -16.90
N SER A 82 11.80 -12.14 -17.96
CA SER A 82 12.55 -10.89 -17.88
C SER A 82 11.88 -9.94 -16.89
N VAL A 83 12.64 -9.02 -16.27
CA VAL A 83 12.10 -8.04 -15.29
C VAL A 83 10.88 -7.31 -15.86
N LYS A 84 10.92 -6.90 -17.15
CA LYS A 84 9.81 -6.21 -17.80
C LYS A 84 8.56 -7.09 -17.91
N SER A 85 8.73 -8.34 -18.33
CA SER A 85 7.61 -9.29 -18.48
C SER A 85 7.06 -9.72 -17.12
N ALA A 86 7.92 -9.93 -16.12
CA ALA A 86 7.54 -10.24 -14.74
C ALA A 86 6.74 -9.09 -14.10
N ALA A 87 7.13 -7.84 -14.36
CA ALA A 87 6.40 -6.66 -13.94
C ALA A 87 4.96 -6.65 -14.50
N ILE A 88 4.80 -6.88 -15.80
CA ILE A 88 3.47 -6.94 -16.44
C ILE A 88 2.65 -8.08 -15.85
N ALA A 89 3.23 -9.29 -15.71
CA ALA A 89 2.54 -10.42 -15.11
C ALA A 89 2.10 -10.16 -13.66
N GLY A 90 2.94 -9.52 -12.85
CA GLY A 90 2.59 -9.12 -11.49
C GLY A 90 1.47 -8.06 -11.45
N LYS A 91 1.45 -7.09 -12.36
CA LYS A 91 0.36 -6.10 -12.49
C LYS A 91 -0.96 -6.76 -12.91
N ILE A 92 -0.92 -7.74 -13.83
CA ILE A 92 -2.08 -8.56 -14.20
C ILE A 92 -2.57 -9.36 -12.98
N LEU A 93 -1.68 -9.96 -12.22
CA LEU A 93 -2.02 -10.64 -10.97
C LEU A 93 -2.73 -9.69 -10.00
N ASN A 94 -2.22 -8.46 -9.83
CA ASN A 94 -2.86 -7.46 -8.98
C ASN A 94 -4.27 -7.10 -9.49
N ALA A 95 -4.48 -7.00 -10.81
CA ALA A 95 -5.80 -6.78 -11.38
C ALA A 95 -6.77 -7.94 -11.09
N LEU A 96 -6.30 -9.17 -11.19
CA LEU A 96 -7.06 -10.37 -10.83
C LEU A 96 -7.41 -10.42 -9.34
N LEU A 97 -6.46 -10.09 -8.46
CA LEU A 97 -6.68 -10.04 -7.02
C LEU A 97 -7.68 -8.96 -6.63
N ASN A 98 -7.55 -7.74 -7.17
CA ASN A 98 -8.49 -6.64 -6.94
C ASN A 98 -9.90 -7.00 -7.42
N SER A 99 -10.02 -7.56 -8.63
CA SER A 99 -11.30 -8.00 -9.17
C SER A 99 -11.93 -9.12 -8.36
N GLY A 100 -11.12 -10.07 -7.89
CA GLY A 100 -11.57 -11.14 -6.99
C GLY A 100 -12.08 -10.60 -5.65
N ALA A 101 -11.37 -9.65 -5.05
CA ALA A 101 -11.81 -8.96 -3.83
C ALA A 101 -13.15 -8.25 -4.06
N ALA A 102 -13.26 -7.44 -5.14
CA ALA A 102 -14.48 -6.72 -5.47
C ALA A 102 -15.67 -7.67 -5.69
N GLY A 103 -15.46 -8.75 -6.44
CA GLY A 103 -16.49 -9.76 -6.67
C GLY A 103 -16.98 -10.43 -5.38
N LEU A 104 -16.05 -10.82 -4.48
CA LEU A 104 -16.37 -11.40 -3.18
C LEU A 104 -17.14 -10.42 -2.28
N ILE A 105 -16.72 -9.17 -2.24
CA ILE A 105 -17.39 -8.11 -1.45
C ILE A 105 -18.81 -7.87 -1.97
N ALA A 106 -19.00 -7.71 -3.28
CA ALA A 106 -20.31 -7.50 -3.89
C ALA A 106 -21.25 -8.69 -3.66
N TRP A 107 -20.72 -9.91 -3.84
CA TRP A 107 -21.49 -11.12 -3.55
C TRP A 107 -21.91 -11.20 -2.09
N HIS A 108 -21.00 -10.95 -1.15
CA HIS A 108 -21.28 -10.98 0.29
C HIS A 108 -22.30 -9.91 0.68
N ALA A 109 -22.12 -8.67 0.26
CA ALA A 109 -23.01 -7.56 0.54
C ALA A 109 -24.42 -7.81 0.01
N THR A 110 -24.53 -8.39 -1.19
CA THR A 110 -25.83 -8.77 -1.79
C THR A 110 -26.49 -9.92 -1.04
N LYS A 111 -25.72 -10.96 -0.68
CA LYS A 111 -26.21 -12.15 0.03
C LYS A 111 -26.68 -11.85 1.45
N THR A 112 -26.01 -10.95 2.14
CA THR A 112 -26.35 -10.54 3.51
C THR A 112 -27.33 -9.39 3.57
N GLU A 113 -27.78 -8.90 2.40
CA GLU A 113 -28.63 -7.71 2.28
C GLU A 113 -28.09 -6.55 3.12
N LEU A 114 -26.79 -6.30 3.02
CA LEU A 114 -26.08 -5.35 3.88
C LEU A 114 -26.66 -3.92 3.79
N LEU A 115 -27.15 -3.53 2.60
CA LEU A 115 -27.83 -2.24 2.37
C LEU A 115 -29.30 -2.23 2.82
N GLY A 116 -29.84 -3.38 3.27
CA GLY A 116 -31.25 -3.60 3.59
C GLY A 116 -32.04 -4.15 2.41
N GLY A 117 -33.08 -4.96 2.72
CA GLY A 117 -33.87 -5.70 1.71
C GLY A 117 -34.69 -4.83 0.75
N THR A 118 -34.87 -3.54 1.04
CA THR A 118 -35.57 -2.58 0.16
C THR A 118 -34.68 -1.98 -0.93
N VAL A 119 -33.37 -2.08 -0.80
CA VAL A 119 -32.41 -1.58 -1.82
C VAL A 119 -32.23 -2.66 -2.88
N PRO A 120 -32.31 -2.31 -4.18
CA PRO A 120 -32.06 -3.28 -5.25
C PRO A 120 -30.70 -3.91 -5.13
N ARG A 121 -30.62 -5.24 -5.28
CA ARG A 121 -29.39 -6.02 -5.06
C ARG A 121 -28.20 -5.60 -5.94
N TRP A 122 -28.45 -5.10 -7.14
CA TRP A 122 -27.41 -4.61 -8.04
C TRP A 122 -26.68 -3.37 -7.51
N VAL A 123 -27.31 -2.58 -6.62
CA VAL A 123 -26.74 -1.33 -6.07
C VAL A 123 -25.45 -1.64 -5.28
N ALA A 124 -25.43 -2.71 -4.49
CA ALA A 124 -24.21 -3.11 -3.78
C ALA A 124 -23.07 -3.42 -4.76
N GLY A 125 -23.34 -4.14 -5.85
CA GLY A 125 -22.37 -4.41 -6.90
C GLY A 125 -21.87 -3.15 -7.59
N ALA A 126 -22.76 -2.21 -7.89
CA ALA A 126 -22.38 -0.92 -8.51
C ALA A 126 -21.47 -0.08 -7.61
N ILE A 127 -21.78 0.02 -6.31
CA ILE A 127 -20.97 0.75 -5.33
C ILE A 127 -19.57 0.11 -5.22
N VAL A 128 -19.50 -1.22 -5.09
CA VAL A 128 -18.23 -1.93 -5.00
C VAL A 128 -17.42 -1.80 -6.28
N SER A 129 -18.07 -1.92 -7.46
CA SER A 129 -17.40 -1.73 -8.75
C SER A 129 -16.81 -0.33 -8.85
N ALA A 130 -17.60 0.70 -8.57
CA ALA A 130 -17.13 2.09 -8.58
C ALA A 130 -15.90 2.27 -7.66
N ALA A 131 -15.99 1.83 -6.41
CA ALA A 131 -14.88 1.96 -5.46
C ALA A 131 -13.63 1.13 -5.85
N ALA A 132 -13.82 -0.05 -6.45
CA ALA A 132 -12.72 -0.92 -6.86
C ALA A 132 -12.01 -0.45 -8.14
N VAL A 133 -12.68 0.37 -8.97
CA VAL A 133 -12.08 1.01 -10.15
C VAL A 133 -11.71 2.47 -9.90
N ALA A 134 -11.82 2.95 -8.67
CA ALA A 134 -11.37 4.29 -8.32
C ALA A 134 -9.88 4.45 -8.62
N ILE A 135 -9.50 5.59 -9.17
CA ILE A 135 -8.12 5.89 -9.57
C ILE A 135 -7.10 5.57 -8.49
N PRO A 136 -7.29 5.92 -7.20
CA PRO A 136 -6.35 5.56 -6.16
C PRO A 136 -6.16 4.04 -5.99
N VAL A 137 -7.23 3.25 -6.18
CA VAL A 137 -7.17 1.77 -6.15
C VAL A 137 -6.45 1.25 -7.38
N LEU A 138 -6.75 1.78 -8.57
CA LEU A 138 -6.07 1.43 -9.81
C LEU A 138 -4.58 1.80 -9.77
N ALA A 139 -4.22 2.89 -9.09
CA ALA A 139 -2.82 3.26 -8.89
C ALA A 139 -2.07 2.18 -8.08
N THR A 140 -2.67 1.62 -7.01
CA THR A 140 -2.05 0.52 -6.24
C THR A 140 -1.95 -0.79 -7.03
N GLN A 141 -2.85 -1.01 -7.98
CA GLN A 141 -2.84 -2.17 -8.87
C GLN A 141 -1.82 -2.01 -10.01
N GLY A 142 -1.68 -0.79 -10.55
CA GLY A 142 -0.79 -0.45 -11.67
C GLY A 142 0.70 -0.49 -11.33
N VAL A 143 1.05 -0.69 -10.07
CA VAL A 143 2.39 -0.96 -9.54
C VAL A 143 2.39 -2.26 -8.76
N LEU A 144 3.56 -2.81 -8.41
CA LEU A 144 3.63 -4.07 -7.67
C LEU A 144 3.44 -3.84 -6.16
N PHE A 145 2.23 -3.41 -5.76
CA PHE A 145 1.87 -3.22 -4.36
C PHE A 145 1.09 -4.42 -3.79
N ALA A 146 1.23 -4.65 -2.49
CA ALA A 146 0.62 -5.77 -1.78
C ALA A 146 -0.87 -5.54 -1.42
N GLU A 147 -1.41 -4.35 -1.66
CA GLU A 147 -2.79 -3.95 -1.35
C GLU A 147 -3.84 -4.85 -2.00
N PRO A 148 -3.75 -5.24 -3.29
CA PRO A 148 -4.74 -6.14 -3.90
C PRO A 148 -4.78 -7.52 -3.25
N LEU A 149 -3.62 -8.10 -2.89
CA LEU A 149 -3.56 -9.36 -2.16
C LEU A 149 -4.15 -9.23 -0.75
N PHE A 150 -3.83 -8.14 -0.07
CA PHE A 150 -4.40 -7.85 1.25
C PHE A 150 -5.93 -7.73 1.19
N SER A 151 -6.48 -7.03 0.19
CA SER A 151 -7.92 -6.83 0.02
C SER A 151 -8.68 -8.14 -0.16
N VAL A 152 -8.17 -9.07 -0.98
CA VAL A 152 -8.83 -10.36 -1.17
C VAL A 152 -8.75 -11.22 0.07
N LEU A 153 -7.63 -11.22 0.80
CA LEU A 153 -7.47 -11.97 2.03
C LEU A 153 -8.37 -11.42 3.16
N LEU A 154 -8.48 -10.10 3.27
CA LEU A 154 -9.45 -9.44 4.17
C LEU A 154 -10.88 -9.88 3.83
N ALA A 155 -11.27 -9.81 2.56
CA ALA A 155 -12.62 -10.21 2.13
C ALA A 155 -12.89 -11.67 2.48
N VAL A 156 -11.98 -12.59 2.19
CA VAL A 156 -12.11 -14.02 2.53
C VAL A 156 -12.23 -14.21 4.04
N ALA A 157 -11.32 -13.62 4.85
CA ALA A 157 -11.32 -13.76 6.30
C ALA A 157 -12.65 -13.34 6.92
N VAL A 158 -13.14 -12.14 6.54
CA VAL A 158 -14.40 -11.58 7.04
C VAL A 158 -15.60 -12.40 6.61
N ILE A 159 -15.72 -12.74 5.32
CA ILE A 159 -16.85 -13.50 4.77
C ILE A 159 -16.96 -14.88 5.45
N VAL A 160 -15.83 -15.53 5.67
CA VAL A 160 -15.79 -16.84 6.32
C VAL A 160 -16.11 -16.72 7.82
N ALA A 161 -15.64 -15.66 8.48
CA ALA A 161 -15.94 -15.39 9.89
C ALA A 161 -17.45 -15.10 10.09
N ASP A 162 -18.05 -14.29 9.22
CA ASP A 162 -19.50 -13.97 9.29
C ASP A 162 -20.38 -15.21 9.11
N ARG A 163 -19.94 -16.16 8.30
CA ARG A 163 -20.64 -17.44 8.10
C ARG A 163 -20.52 -18.41 9.27
N GLY A 164 -19.45 -18.28 10.07
CA GLY A 164 -19.23 -19.12 11.25
C GLY A 164 -18.93 -20.61 10.99
N THR A 165 -18.89 -21.04 9.72
CA THR A 165 -18.82 -22.47 9.36
C THR A 165 -17.41 -23.04 9.31
N ARG A 166 -16.39 -22.19 9.05
CA ARG A 166 -14.99 -22.60 8.84
C ARG A 166 -14.01 -21.68 9.57
N PRO A 167 -13.98 -21.66 10.93
CA PRO A 167 -13.18 -20.70 11.67
C PRO A 167 -11.67 -20.78 11.39
N ARG A 168 -11.14 -21.98 11.13
CA ARG A 168 -9.73 -22.17 10.74
C ARG A 168 -9.41 -21.47 9.42
N LEU A 169 -10.32 -21.47 8.45
CA LEU A 169 -10.12 -20.78 7.17
C LEU A 169 -10.14 -19.25 7.35
N ALA A 170 -11.03 -18.73 8.21
CA ALA A 170 -11.02 -17.30 8.55
C ALA A 170 -9.69 -16.90 9.21
N GLY A 171 -9.20 -17.71 10.16
CA GLY A 171 -7.91 -17.52 10.80
C GLY A 171 -6.73 -17.62 9.83
N ALA A 172 -6.75 -18.60 8.93
CA ALA A 172 -5.70 -18.77 7.92
C ALA A 172 -5.65 -17.59 6.94
N ALA A 173 -6.81 -17.11 6.46
CA ALA A 173 -6.86 -15.93 5.60
C ALA A 173 -6.36 -14.67 6.32
N GLY A 174 -6.72 -14.48 7.59
CA GLY A 174 -6.19 -13.41 8.42
C GLY A 174 -4.68 -13.52 8.67
N ALA A 175 -4.16 -14.72 8.90
CA ALA A 175 -2.73 -14.99 9.04
C ALA A 175 -1.96 -14.68 7.76
N LEU A 176 -2.50 -15.06 6.61
CA LEU A 176 -1.93 -14.71 5.30
C LEU A 176 -2.00 -13.20 5.05
N ALA A 177 -3.06 -12.52 5.48
CA ALA A 177 -3.13 -11.05 5.42
C ALA A 177 -2.04 -10.40 6.28
N LEU A 178 -1.75 -10.93 7.48
CA LEU A 178 -0.64 -10.50 8.33
C LEU A 178 0.72 -10.71 7.64
N LEU A 179 0.91 -11.87 6.99
CA LEU A 179 2.14 -12.15 6.21
C LEU A 179 2.20 -11.39 4.88
N THR A 180 1.12 -10.71 4.46
CA THR A 180 1.12 -9.76 3.34
C THR A 180 1.50 -8.37 3.81
N ARG A 181 0.89 -7.91 4.90
CA ARG A 181 1.11 -6.59 5.52
C ARG A 181 0.89 -6.69 7.03
N SER A 182 1.81 -6.13 7.82
CA SER A 182 1.76 -6.20 9.28
C SER A 182 0.43 -5.70 9.88
N ILE A 183 -0.24 -4.75 9.23
CA ILE A 183 -1.57 -4.25 9.61
C ILE A 183 -2.66 -5.35 9.56
N GLY A 184 -2.40 -6.48 8.92
CA GLY A 184 -3.31 -7.65 8.90
C GLY A 184 -3.69 -8.17 10.27
N ILE A 185 -2.92 -7.83 11.32
CA ILE A 185 -3.29 -8.13 12.72
C ILE A 185 -4.65 -7.54 13.10
N ALA A 186 -5.02 -6.40 12.50
CA ALA A 186 -6.32 -5.75 12.71
C ALA A 186 -7.51 -6.63 12.31
N ILE A 187 -7.33 -7.45 11.27
CA ILE A 187 -8.37 -8.37 10.79
C ILE A 187 -8.63 -9.43 11.85
N ILE A 188 -7.56 -10.02 12.40
CA ILE A 188 -7.65 -11.05 13.45
C ILE A 188 -8.30 -10.45 14.70
N ALA A 189 -7.82 -9.28 15.16
CA ALA A 189 -8.37 -8.60 16.33
C ALA A 189 -9.87 -8.30 16.15
N GLY A 190 -10.26 -7.80 14.98
CA GLY A 190 -11.66 -7.50 14.67
C GLY A 190 -12.55 -8.76 14.63
N ILE A 191 -12.09 -9.83 13.98
CA ILE A 191 -12.83 -11.11 13.96
C ILE A 191 -12.95 -11.69 15.36
N VAL A 192 -11.89 -11.70 16.16
CA VAL A 192 -11.92 -12.20 17.54
C VAL A 192 -12.89 -11.38 18.39
N CYS A 193 -12.83 -10.04 18.31
CA CYS A 193 -13.77 -9.18 19.02
C CYS A 193 -15.21 -9.42 18.60
N PHE A 194 -15.48 -9.59 17.30
CA PHE A 194 -16.80 -9.94 16.76
C PHE A 194 -17.31 -11.28 17.32
N LEU A 195 -16.47 -12.30 17.34
CA LEU A 195 -16.81 -13.63 17.88
C LEU A 195 -17.07 -13.59 19.40
N LEU A 196 -16.28 -12.81 20.16
CA LEU A 196 -16.47 -12.61 21.60
C LEU A 196 -17.81 -11.92 21.89
N LEU A 197 -18.15 -10.86 21.14
CA LEU A 197 -19.44 -10.17 21.26
C LEU A 197 -20.61 -11.09 20.92
N ARG A 198 -20.42 -12.05 20.03
CA ARG A 198 -21.39 -13.10 19.66
C ARG A 198 -21.37 -14.30 20.61
N ARG A 199 -20.55 -14.26 21.68
CA ARG A 199 -20.42 -15.34 22.64
C ARG A 199 -20.06 -16.68 21.98
N ALA A 200 -19.23 -16.65 20.93
CA ALA A 200 -18.79 -17.85 20.24
C ALA A 200 -18.01 -18.79 21.19
N PRO A 201 -18.12 -20.10 21.02
CA PRO A 201 -17.37 -21.06 21.85
C PRO A 201 -15.85 -20.82 21.75
N ARG A 202 -15.13 -21.01 22.86
CA ARG A 202 -13.65 -20.82 22.92
C ARG A 202 -12.91 -21.58 21.82
N ARG A 203 -13.36 -22.78 21.46
CA ARG A 203 -12.78 -23.59 20.36
C ARG A 203 -12.80 -22.87 19.02
N VAL A 204 -13.83 -22.06 18.74
CA VAL A 204 -13.95 -21.29 17.51
C VAL A 204 -12.96 -20.13 17.51
N ILE A 205 -12.82 -19.43 18.64
CA ILE A 205 -11.87 -18.33 18.81
C ILE A 205 -10.44 -18.86 18.66
N VAL A 206 -10.10 -19.97 19.34
CA VAL A 206 -8.78 -20.60 19.21
C VAL A 206 -8.50 -21.02 17.76
N ALA A 207 -9.50 -21.55 17.05
CA ALA A 207 -9.35 -21.95 15.65
C ALA A 207 -9.06 -20.77 14.72
N VAL A 208 -9.53 -19.55 15.05
CA VAL A 208 -9.21 -18.31 14.30
C VAL A 208 -7.82 -17.78 14.71
N VAL A 209 -7.50 -17.78 15.99
CA VAL A 209 -6.27 -17.17 16.52
C VAL A 209 -5.02 -18.00 16.23
N LEU A 210 -5.11 -19.33 16.28
CA LEU A 210 -3.95 -20.21 16.18
C LEU A 210 -3.14 -20.02 14.87
N PRO A 211 -3.74 -19.95 13.67
CA PRO A 211 -2.97 -19.69 12.45
C PRO A 211 -2.24 -18.33 12.49
N ALA A 212 -2.88 -17.32 13.06
CA ALA A 212 -2.27 -15.99 13.17
C ALA A 212 -1.12 -15.96 14.18
N VAL A 213 -1.23 -16.66 15.29
CA VAL A 213 -0.14 -16.81 16.27
C VAL A 213 1.06 -17.52 15.63
N ILE A 214 0.83 -18.62 14.90
CA ILE A 214 1.90 -19.33 14.20
C ILE A 214 2.60 -18.41 13.19
N ALA A 215 1.83 -17.67 12.39
CA ALA A 215 2.38 -16.72 11.41
C ALA A 215 3.15 -15.57 12.09
N ALA A 216 2.60 -15.00 13.15
CA ALA A 216 3.24 -13.92 13.91
C ALA A 216 4.53 -14.38 14.59
N LEU A 217 4.54 -15.56 15.19
CA LEU A 217 5.74 -16.14 15.83
C LEU A 217 6.82 -16.46 14.78
N GLY A 218 6.44 -17.07 13.66
CA GLY A 218 7.39 -17.38 12.58
C GLY A 218 8.01 -16.11 11.98
N TRP A 219 7.19 -15.12 11.66
CA TRP A 219 7.67 -13.84 11.16
C TRP A 219 8.47 -13.06 12.22
N GLY A 220 7.99 -13.04 13.46
CA GLY A 220 8.70 -12.38 14.55
C GLY A 220 10.07 -12.99 14.83
N LEU A 221 10.18 -14.33 14.79
CA LEU A 221 11.45 -15.02 14.91
C LEU A 221 12.41 -14.64 13.77
N TRP A 222 11.93 -14.63 12.53
CA TRP A 222 12.72 -14.16 11.39
C TRP A 222 13.22 -12.75 11.60
N VAL A 223 12.34 -11.82 11.96
CA VAL A 223 12.68 -10.41 12.19
C VAL A 223 13.74 -10.27 13.30
N THR A 224 13.55 -10.92 14.45
CA THR A 224 14.48 -10.80 15.59
C THR A 224 15.88 -11.35 15.31
N THR A 225 15.96 -12.37 14.46
CA THR A 225 17.26 -12.98 14.08
C THR A 225 18.01 -12.20 13.01
N HIS A 226 17.30 -11.43 12.15
CA HIS A 226 17.91 -10.73 11.01
C HIS A 226 17.97 -9.19 11.14
N ALA A 227 17.19 -8.59 12.06
CA ALA A 227 17.12 -7.13 12.20
C ALA A 227 18.49 -6.47 12.44
N ARG A 228 19.41 -7.17 13.13
CA ARG A 228 20.76 -6.65 13.41
C ARG A 228 21.68 -6.60 12.19
N GLN A 229 21.28 -7.21 11.07
CA GLN A 229 22.05 -7.18 9.82
C GLN A 229 21.85 -5.87 9.04
N ILE A 230 20.80 -5.10 9.36
CA ILE A 230 20.47 -3.84 8.69
C ILE A 230 21.30 -2.72 9.30
N ASP A 231 22.01 -1.96 8.45
CA ASP A 231 22.73 -0.76 8.92
C ASP A 231 21.74 0.23 9.55
N PRO A 232 22.07 0.82 10.71
CA PRO A 232 21.18 1.78 11.38
C PRO A 232 20.74 2.95 10.50
N ALA A 233 21.58 3.41 9.56
CA ALA A 233 21.25 4.47 8.63
C ALA A 233 20.13 4.07 7.63
N LEU A 234 19.89 2.76 7.46
CA LEU A 234 18.85 2.21 6.58
C LEU A 234 17.59 1.82 7.36
N ALA A 235 17.52 2.11 8.66
CA ALA A 235 16.42 1.64 9.52
C ALA A 235 15.04 2.05 9.00
N LEU A 236 14.88 3.23 8.41
CA LEU A 236 13.60 3.73 7.93
C LEU A 236 13.02 2.89 6.76
N GLY A 237 13.82 2.58 5.75
CA GLY A 237 13.36 1.87 4.55
C GLY A 237 13.49 0.35 4.65
N TYR A 238 14.41 -0.14 5.46
CA TYR A 238 14.79 -1.56 5.53
C TYR A 238 14.63 -2.18 6.93
N GLY A 239 14.51 -1.36 7.96
CA GLY A 239 14.38 -1.80 9.36
C GLY A 239 12.97 -2.22 9.76
N THR A 240 12.78 -2.44 11.06
CA THR A 240 11.50 -2.93 11.58
C THR A 240 10.49 -1.80 11.83
N TYR A 241 9.21 -2.02 11.53
CA TYR A 241 8.14 -1.07 11.86
C TYR A 241 8.02 -0.77 13.35
N PHE A 242 8.40 -1.71 14.22
CA PHE A 242 8.28 -1.54 15.66
C PHE A 242 9.13 -0.37 16.19
N ALA A 243 10.35 -0.20 15.66
CA ALA A 243 11.21 0.92 16.02
C ALA A 243 10.57 2.27 15.67
N HIS A 244 9.92 2.36 14.51
CA HIS A 244 9.27 3.58 14.05
C HIS A 244 8.02 3.93 14.86
N VAL A 245 7.15 2.95 15.12
CA VAL A 245 5.93 3.14 15.93
C VAL A 245 6.29 3.59 17.35
N SER A 246 7.34 3.02 17.96
CA SER A 246 7.78 3.41 19.30
C SER A 246 8.30 4.85 19.35
N GLN A 247 8.88 5.36 18.27
CA GLN A 247 9.36 6.74 18.16
C GLN A 247 8.24 7.75 17.89
N ALA A 248 7.26 7.38 17.06
CA ALA A 248 6.15 8.27 16.68
C ALA A 248 5.23 8.61 17.88
N GLY A 249 5.01 7.65 18.78
CA GLY A 249 4.23 7.85 20.00
C GLY A 249 2.76 8.26 19.75
N LEU A 250 2.09 8.74 20.80
CA LEU A 250 0.70 9.20 20.71
C LEU A 250 0.53 10.52 19.92
N SER A 251 1.61 11.28 19.71
CA SER A 251 1.57 12.51 18.91
C SER A 251 1.18 12.25 17.45
N ALA A 252 1.46 11.04 16.93
CA ALA A 252 1.03 10.63 15.61
C ALA A 252 -0.49 10.68 15.42
N VAL A 253 -1.27 10.40 16.48
CA VAL A 253 -2.74 10.33 16.41
C VAL A 253 -3.35 11.65 15.93
N ALA A 254 -2.90 12.79 16.47
CA ALA A 254 -3.45 14.10 16.14
C ALA A 254 -3.27 14.48 14.66
N VAL A 255 -2.22 13.96 14.03
CA VAL A 255 -1.92 14.22 12.60
C VAL A 255 -2.52 13.16 11.70
N ASN A 256 -2.51 11.87 12.12
CA ASN A 256 -3.03 10.80 11.30
C ASN A 256 -4.56 10.79 11.16
N LEU A 257 -5.29 11.24 12.19
CA LEU A 257 -6.76 11.30 12.10
C LEU A 257 -7.24 12.18 10.92
N PRO A 258 -6.78 13.45 10.79
CA PRO A 258 -7.09 14.23 9.59
C PRO A 258 -6.55 13.61 8.29
N ASP A 259 -5.34 13.04 8.32
CA ASP A 259 -4.72 12.46 7.12
C ASP A 259 -5.43 11.18 6.63
N MET A 260 -6.19 10.49 7.49
CA MET A 260 -7.07 9.40 7.08
C MET A 260 -8.37 9.89 6.42
N SER A 261 -8.91 11.04 6.82
CA SER A 261 -10.17 11.54 6.24
C SER A 261 -9.96 12.34 4.96
N ARG A 262 -8.92 13.18 4.88
CA ARG A 262 -8.64 14.07 3.73
C ARG A 262 -8.64 13.40 2.36
N PRO A 263 -8.03 12.22 2.15
CA PRO A 263 -8.06 11.58 0.84
C PRO A 263 -9.47 11.16 0.41
N LEU A 264 -10.28 10.67 1.35
CA LEU A 264 -11.69 10.31 1.11
C LEU A 264 -12.55 11.55 0.85
N GLU A 265 -12.33 12.61 1.62
CA GLU A 265 -12.97 13.91 1.43
C GLU A 265 -12.61 14.53 0.08
N ALA A 266 -11.33 14.49 -0.31
CA ALA A 266 -10.86 14.98 -1.60
C ALA A 266 -11.50 14.21 -2.77
N LEU A 267 -11.67 12.89 -2.63
CA LEU A 267 -12.35 12.05 -3.63
C LEU A 267 -13.81 12.46 -3.82
N ALA A 268 -14.51 12.80 -2.72
CA ALA A 268 -15.94 13.11 -2.73
C ALA A 268 -16.26 14.60 -2.94
N PHE A 269 -15.45 15.50 -2.40
CA PHE A 269 -15.77 16.92 -2.30
C PHE A 269 -14.64 17.86 -2.79
N GLY A 270 -13.51 17.33 -3.25
CA GLY A 270 -12.35 18.13 -3.70
C GLY A 270 -12.63 19.09 -4.86
N TRP A 271 -13.78 18.95 -5.53
CA TRP A 271 -14.26 19.86 -6.58
C TRP A 271 -14.93 21.13 -6.03
N ILE A 272 -15.23 21.20 -4.74
CA ILE A 272 -15.91 22.33 -4.10
C ILE A 272 -14.88 23.39 -3.72
N PRO A 273 -14.91 24.59 -4.36
CA PRO A 273 -13.90 25.63 -4.12
C PRO A 273 -14.11 26.38 -2.80
N VAL A 274 -15.31 26.33 -2.23
CA VAL A 274 -15.70 27.09 -1.03
C VAL A 274 -15.31 26.29 0.23
N ARG A 275 -14.25 26.72 0.93
CA ARG A 275 -13.64 25.98 2.05
C ARG A 275 -14.60 25.63 3.19
N TRP A 276 -15.46 26.58 3.60
CA TRP A 276 -16.40 26.32 4.70
C TRP A 276 -17.45 25.25 4.30
N LEU A 277 -17.94 25.31 3.05
CA LEU A 277 -18.91 24.33 2.52
C LEU A 277 -18.25 22.95 2.40
N TYR A 278 -17.02 22.90 1.86
CA TYR A 278 -16.22 21.66 1.86
C TYR A 278 -16.11 21.07 3.27
N GLY A 279 -15.73 21.88 4.27
CA GLY A 279 -15.58 21.41 5.65
C GLY A 279 -16.89 20.88 6.27
N ILE A 280 -18.02 21.52 6.02
CA ILE A 280 -19.33 21.04 6.48
C ILE A 280 -19.68 19.70 5.84
N LEU A 281 -19.53 19.57 4.51
CA LEU A 281 -19.86 18.35 3.80
C LEU A 281 -18.92 17.20 4.16
N ALA A 282 -17.63 17.46 4.31
CA ALA A 282 -16.64 16.50 4.76
C ALA A 282 -16.98 15.96 6.16
N THR A 283 -17.26 16.88 7.11
CA THR A 283 -17.64 16.50 8.49
C THR A 283 -18.96 15.71 8.51
N ALA A 284 -19.96 16.13 7.75
CA ALA A 284 -21.23 15.42 7.64
C ALA A 284 -21.03 14.02 7.05
N SER A 285 -20.22 13.89 5.99
CA SER A 285 -19.89 12.61 5.35
C SER A 285 -19.13 11.69 6.30
N LEU A 286 -18.17 12.21 7.06
CA LEU A 286 -17.46 11.45 8.09
C LEU A 286 -18.44 10.95 9.17
N GLY A 287 -19.36 11.79 9.63
CA GLY A 287 -20.42 11.40 10.59
C GLY A 287 -21.31 10.27 10.04
N VAL A 288 -21.70 10.34 8.76
CA VAL A 288 -22.42 9.26 8.07
C VAL A 288 -21.58 7.99 8.02
N GLY A 289 -20.29 8.10 7.66
CA GLY A 289 -19.37 6.95 7.61
C GLY A 289 -19.20 6.28 8.97
N LEU A 290 -19.01 7.04 10.04
CA LEU A 290 -18.90 6.53 11.42
C LEU A 290 -20.19 5.85 11.88
N TYR A 291 -21.35 6.43 11.54
CA TYR A 291 -22.65 5.78 11.80
C TYR A 291 -22.79 4.46 11.05
N GLY A 292 -22.38 4.42 9.78
CA GLY A 292 -22.36 3.19 9.00
C GLY A 292 -21.41 2.14 9.58
N LEU A 293 -20.22 2.55 10.02
CA LEU A 293 -19.26 1.67 10.67
C LEU A 293 -19.85 1.05 11.95
N TRP A 294 -20.51 1.85 12.77
CA TRP A 294 -21.21 1.38 13.95
C TRP A 294 -22.34 0.38 13.64
N LEU A 295 -23.14 0.63 12.58
CA LEU A 295 -24.17 -0.29 12.14
C LEU A 295 -23.60 -1.63 11.67
N VAL A 296 -22.53 -1.57 10.87
CA VAL A 296 -21.89 -2.77 10.29
C VAL A 296 -21.11 -3.54 11.34
N ALA A 297 -20.47 -2.89 12.31
CA ALA A 297 -19.75 -3.54 13.41
C ALA A 297 -20.65 -4.45 14.27
N ARG A 298 -21.97 -4.17 14.29
CA ARG A 298 -22.94 -5.01 14.98
C ARG A 298 -23.42 -6.21 14.15
N ARG A 299 -23.17 -6.21 12.84
CA ARG A 299 -23.73 -7.20 11.90
C ARG A 299 -22.66 -8.09 11.27
N SER A 300 -21.46 -7.59 11.07
CA SER A 300 -20.39 -8.24 10.34
C SER A 300 -19.02 -7.97 10.98
N ALA A 301 -18.13 -8.94 10.89
CA ALA A 301 -16.75 -8.84 11.36
C ALA A 301 -15.96 -7.72 10.69
N ILE A 302 -16.34 -7.30 9.45
CA ILE A 302 -15.65 -6.20 8.76
C ILE A 302 -15.66 -4.90 9.55
N GLY A 303 -16.81 -4.57 10.19
CA GLY A 303 -16.90 -3.32 10.94
C GLY A 303 -15.88 -3.23 12.07
N LEU A 304 -15.74 -4.29 12.88
CA LEU A 304 -14.74 -4.34 13.94
C LEU A 304 -13.31 -4.46 13.41
N SER A 305 -13.10 -5.20 12.32
CA SER A 305 -11.79 -5.27 11.66
C SER A 305 -11.33 -3.88 11.18
N LEU A 306 -12.23 -3.06 10.65
CA LEU A 306 -11.90 -1.68 10.25
C LEU A 306 -11.69 -0.76 11.46
N VAL A 307 -12.39 -0.95 12.57
CA VAL A 307 -12.10 -0.20 13.81
C VAL A 307 -10.66 -0.44 14.24
N PHE A 308 -10.22 -1.70 14.36
CA PHE A 308 -8.83 -2.02 14.70
C PHE A 308 -7.84 -1.55 13.63
N TYR A 309 -8.22 -1.62 12.36
CA TYR A 309 -7.43 -1.10 11.25
C TYR A 309 -7.14 0.39 11.39
N PHE A 310 -8.18 1.20 11.63
CA PHE A 310 -8.03 2.64 11.84
C PHE A 310 -7.31 2.97 13.15
N MET A 311 -7.46 2.18 14.21
CA MET A 311 -6.69 2.35 15.44
C MET A 311 -5.18 2.18 15.19
N ILE A 312 -4.78 1.20 14.38
CA ILE A 312 -3.37 1.02 14.00
C ILE A 312 -2.91 2.19 13.11
N LEU A 313 -3.71 2.60 12.13
CA LEU A 313 -3.37 3.75 11.29
C LEU A 313 -3.24 5.05 12.07
N ALA A 314 -4.01 5.23 13.14
CA ALA A 314 -3.92 6.42 13.99
C ALA A 314 -2.54 6.59 14.65
N ILE A 315 -1.86 5.49 14.96
CA ILE A 315 -0.50 5.49 15.55
C ILE A 315 0.59 5.16 14.51
N TRP A 316 0.25 5.08 13.21
CA TRP A 316 1.20 4.70 12.17
C TRP A 316 2.24 5.81 11.94
N PRO A 317 3.53 5.47 11.76
CA PRO A 317 4.59 6.48 11.63
C PRO A 317 4.61 7.20 10.27
N HIS A 318 3.97 6.63 9.25
CA HIS A 318 3.94 7.17 7.90
C HIS A 318 2.55 7.68 7.52
N PRO A 319 2.42 8.50 6.44
CA PRO A 319 1.11 8.92 5.92
C PRO A 319 0.19 7.72 5.65
N PRO A 320 -1.03 7.72 6.20
CA PRO A 320 -1.91 6.55 6.17
C PRO A 320 -2.76 6.43 4.88
N ASP A 321 -2.70 7.41 3.97
CA ASP A 321 -3.56 7.54 2.80
C ASP A 321 -3.58 6.29 1.91
N ARG A 322 -2.42 5.74 1.58
CA ARG A 322 -2.31 4.54 0.73
C ARG A 322 -3.05 3.32 1.31
N PHE A 323 -3.07 3.19 2.62
CA PHE A 323 -3.73 2.07 3.30
C PHE A 323 -5.26 2.09 3.13
N LEU A 324 -5.86 3.27 2.89
CA LEU A 324 -7.30 3.42 2.69
C LEU A 324 -7.78 2.76 1.40
N TRP A 325 -6.92 2.72 0.38
CA TRP A 325 -7.29 2.22 -0.93
C TRP A 325 -7.54 0.71 -0.94
N ALA A 326 -6.83 -0.04 -0.08
CA ALA A 326 -7.06 -1.47 0.11
C ALA A 326 -8.46 -1.81 0.66
N VAL A 327 -9.07 -0.87 1.37
CA VAL A 327 -10.38 -1.06 2.04
C VAL A 327 -11.49 -0.17 1.48
N LEU A 328 -11.21 0.63 0.44
CA LEU A 328 -12.16 1.58 -0.15
C LEU A 328 -13.49 0.95 -0.56
N PRO A 329 -13.57 -0.25 -1.18
CA PRO A 329 -14.84 -0.89 -1.48
C PRO A 329 -15.71 -1.16 -0.25
N TRP A 330 -15.09 -1.52 0.88
CA TRP A 330 -15.80 -1.68 2.14
C TRP A 330 -16.26 -0.35 2.72
N LEU A 331 -15.43 0.70 2.66
CA LEU A 331 -15.76 2.03 3.15
C LEU A 331 -16.95 2.62 2.39
N ALA A 332 -16.97 2.49 1.07
CA ALA A 332 -18.06 2.93 0.22
C ALA A 332 -19.38 2.19 0.56
N LEU A 333 -19.33 0.86 0.76
CA LEU A 333 -20.49 0.09 1.21
C LEU A 333 -20.97 0.52 2.60
N ILE A 334 -20.07 0.70 3.56
CA ILE A 334 -20.39 1.11 4.93
C ILE A 334 -21.07 2.48 4.92
N TRP A 335 -20.55 3.40 4.12
CA TRP A 335 -21.17 4.72 3.96
C TRP A 335 -22.57 4.60 3.35
N ALA A 336 -22.74 3.77 2.32
CA ALA A 336 -24.04 3.52 1.69
C ALA A 336 -25.05 2.82 2.64
N VAL A 337 -24.59 1.94 3.54
CA VAL A 337 -25.42 1.36 4.61
C VAL A 337 -26.00 2.44 5.50
N ALA A 338 -25.20 3.42 5.90
CA ALA A 338 -25.68 4.54 6.71
C ALA A 338 -26.71 5.38 5.95
N VAL A 339 -26.43 5.72 4.69
CA VAL A 339 -27.35 6.48 3.83
C VAL A 339 -28.70 5.75 3.73
N ALA A 340 -28.68 4.45 3.45
CA ALA A 340 -29.91 3.64 3.32
C ALA A 340 -30.68 3.58 4.65
N GLU A 341 -29.98 3.44 5.79
CA GLU A 341 -30.61 3.39 7.10
C GLU A 341 -31.19 4.76 7.51
N LEU A 342 -30.47 5.86 7.29
CA LEU A 342 -30.96 7.22 7.55
C LEU A 342 -32.20 7.52 6.69
N TRP A 343 -32.13 7.17 5.41
CA TRP A 343 -33.25 7.33 4.50
C TRP A 343 -34.52 6.58 4.97
N ARG A 344 -34.33 5.36 5.41
CA ARG A 344 -35.43 4.50 5.85
C ARG A 344 -36.04 4.95 7.17
N ARG A 345 -35.19 5.23 8.15
CA ARG A 345 -35.56 5.44 9.54
C ARG A 345 -36.06 6.85 9.84
N TRP A 346 -35.53 7.86 9.15
CA TRP A 346 -35.71 9.26 9.51
C TRP A 346 -36.18 10.10 8.31
N PRO A 347 -37.51 10.19 8.08
CA PRO A 347 -38.07 10.95 6.94
C PRO A 347 -37.59 12.41 6.86
N ARG A 348 -37.38 13.05 8.01
CA ARG A 348 -36.97 14.46 8.08
C ARG A 348 -35.57 14.72 7.54
N VAL A 349 -34.65 13.72 7.52
CA VAL A 349 -33.28 13.89 7.04
C VAL A 349 -33.10 13.37 5.60
N ARG A 350 -34.14 12.89 4.93
CA ARG A 350 -34.03 12.33 3.57
C ARG A 350 -33.42 13.33 2.57
N ILE A 351 -33.92 14.59 2.59
CA ILE A 351 -33.44 15.61 1.66
C ILE A 351 -31.95 15.91 1.91
N PRO A 352 -31.50 16.28 3.14
CA PRO A 352 -30.08 16.51 3.39
C PRO A 352 -29.21 15.29 3.07
N VAL A 353 -29.64 14.08 3.36
CA VAL A 353 -28.89 12.86 3.04
C VAL A 353 -28.82 12.63 1.52
N ALA A 354 -29.93 12.86 0.78
CA ALA A 354 -29.92 12.78 -0.68
C ALA A 354 -28.97 13.83 -1.31
N VAL A 355 -29.02 15.05 -0.81
CA VAL A 355 -28.11 16.13 -1.28
C VAL A 355 -26.64 15.77 -1.01
N LEU A 356 -26.31 15.32 0.21
CA LEU A 356 -24.96 14.90 0.57
C LEU A 356 -24.49 13.75 -0.34
N ALA A 357 -25.35 12.74 -0.56
CA ALA A 357 -25.02 11.60 -1.42
C ALA A 357 -24.84 12.03 -2.88
N ALA A 358 -25.70 12.90 -3.40
CA ALA A 358 -25.57 13.41 -4.76
C ALA A 358 -24.29 14.23 -4.97
N LEU A 359 -23.93 15.08 -4.00
CA LEU A 359 -22.69 15.86 -4.03
C LEU A 359 -21.44 14.96 -3.94
N ALA A 360 -21.46 13.93 -3.07
CA ALA A 360 -20.38 12.98 -2.95
C ALA A 360 -20.17 12.15 -4.24
N VAL A 361 -21.27 11.64 -4.82
CA VAL A 361 -21.24 10.91 -6.10
C VAL A 361 -20.78 11.83 -7.24
N GLY A 362 -21.31 13.05 -7.31
CA GLY A 362 -20.90 14.04 -8.32
C GLY A 362 -19.41 14.36 -8.22
N GLY A 363 -18.91 14.55 -7.00
CA GLY A 363 -17.48 14.78 -6.75
C GLY A 363 -16.60 13.59 -7.13
N TYR A 364 -17.03 12.39 -6.76
CA TYR A 364 -16.36 11.16 -7.17
C TYR A 364 -16.29 11.06 -8.71
N LEU A 365 -17.39 11.23 -9.40
CA LEU A 365 -17.44 11.19 -10.87
C LEU A 365 -16.54 12.28 -11.50
N HIS A 366 -16.52 13.47 -10.92
CA HIS A 366 -15.63 14.56 -11.36
C HIS A 366 -14.16 14.21 -11.18
N TYR A 367 -13.80 13.62 -10.03
CA TYR A 367 -12.43 13.16 -9.73
C TYR A 367 -11.99 12.09 -10.74
N GLU A 368 -12.83 11.07 -10.96
CA GLU A 368 -12.56 10.00 -11.90
C GLU A 368 -12.43 10.52 -13.34
N TYR A 369 -13.36 11.39 -13.78
CA TYR A 369 -13.31 11.99 -15.10
C TYR A 369 -11.99 12.76 -15.33
N ARG A 370 -11.61 13.59 -14.39
CA ARG A 370 -10.33 14.33 -14.47
C ARG A 370 -9.12 13.41 -14.46
N GLY A 371 -9.16 12.37 -13.66
CA GLY A 371 -8.09 11.41 -13.58
C GLY A 371 -7.93 10.62 -14.88
N PHE A 372 -9.00 10.06 -15.41
CA PHE A 372 -8.94 9.27 -16.64
C PHE A 372 -8.64 10.13 -17.87
N SER A 373 -9.23 11.31 -17.98
CA SER A 373 -8.99 12.22 -19.13
C SER A 373 -7.56 12.78 -19.14
N GLY A 374 -7.02 13.16 -17.98
CA GLY A 374 -5.68 13.72 -17.84
C GLY A 374 -4.58 12.70 -17.61
N ARG A 375 -4.92 11.44 -17.27
CA ARG A 375 -3.99 10.38 -16.86
C ARG A 375 -2.97 10.84 -15.83
N TRP A 376 -3.36 11.76 -14.94
CA TRP A 376 -2.45 12.31 -13.94
C TRP A 376 -2.01 11.26 -12.91
N TRP A 377 -2.83 10.25 -12.68
CA TRP A 377 -2.61 9.20 -11.70
C TRP A 377 -1.38 8.30 -12.00
N ASP A 378 -0.95 8.20 -13.26
CA ASP A 378 0.27 7.47 -13.64
C ASP A 378 1.40 8.41 -14.12
N ALA A 379 1.20 9.73 -14.04
CA ALA A 379 2.14 10.72 -14.56
C ALA A 379 3.51 10.62 -13.86
N GLN A 380 3.53 10.46 -12.54
CA GLN A 380 4.77 10.31 -11.78
C GLN A 380 5.53 9.05 -12.18
N ALA A 381 4.83 7.91 -12.27
CA ALA A 381 5.45 6.65 -12.69
C ALA A 381 6.04 6.73 -14.10
N ARG A 382 5.34 7.38 -15.03
CA ARG A 382 5.85 7.62 -16.38
C ARG A 382 7.07 8.54 -16.39
N ALA A 383 7.03 9.63 -15.62
CA ALA A 383 8.15 10.57 -15.54
C ALA A 383 9.41 9.91 -15.00
N ILE A 384 9.30 9.16 -13.88
CA ILE A 384 10.42 8.42 -13.30
C ILE A 384 10.92 7.35 -14.29
N SER A 385 10.01 6.60 -14.93
CA SER A 385 10.40 5.59 -15.91
C SER A 385 11.14 6.18 -17.11
N ALA A 386 10.69 7.33 -17.63
CA ALA A 386 11.36 8.03 -18.72
C ALA A 386 12.75 8.52 -18.29
N ASN A 387 12.85 9.09 -17.08
CA ASN A 387 14.13 9.50 -16.51
C ASN A 387 15.13 8.35 -16.43
N PHE A 388 14.71 7.20 -15.86
CA PHE A 388 15.57 6.03 -15.73
C PHE A 388 15.87 5.32 -17.06
N ALA A 389 15.04 5.47 -18.10
CA ALA A 389 15.36 4.96 -19.43
C ALA A 389 16.67 5.57 -19.99
N GLU A 390 16.99 6.82 -19.60
CA GLU A 390 18.26 7.48 -19.99
C GLU A 390 19.43 7.17 -19.03
N LEU A 391 19.13 6.97 -17.74
CA LEU A 391 20.17 6.76 -16.72
C LEU A 391 20.71 5.32 -16.72
N LEU A 392 19.81 4.33 -16.89
CA LEU A 392 20.17 2.91 -16.76
C LEU A 392 21.28 2.45 -17.73
N PRO A 393 21.30 2.85 -19.03
CA PRO A 393 22.38 2.45 -19.93
C PRO A 393 23.76 2.87 -19.43
N VAL A 394 23.88 4.06 -18.83
CA VAL A 394 25.15 4.55 -18.27
C VAL A 394 25.55 3.73 -17.04
N VAL A 395 24.59 3.44 -16.15
CA VAL A 395 24.85 2.61 -14.95
C VAL A 395 25.19 1.17 -15.33
N GLN A 396 24.58 0.61 -16.36
CA GLN A 396 24.90 -0.74 -16.85
C GLN A 396 26.33 -0.90 -17.35
N ASN A 397 26.96 0.19 -17.81
CA ASN A 397 28.36 0.19 -18.26
C ASN A 397 29.38 0.27 -17.09
N LEU A 398 28.91 0.51 -15.86
CA LEU A 398 29.80 0.47 -14.69
C LEU A 398 30.33 -0.96 -14.44
N PRO A 399 31.48 -1.11 -13.77
CA PRO A 399 31.97 -2.43 -13.37
C PRO A 399 30.93 -3.25 -12.60
N VAL A 400 30.96 -4.57 -12.74
CA VAL A 400 30.02 -5.46 -12.01
C VAL A 400 30.16 -5.33 -10.49
N SER A 401 31.37 -4.98 -10.02
CA SER A 401 31.67 -4.74 -8.61
C SER A 401 31.21 -3.37 -8.10
N ALA A 402 30.67 -2.50 -8.97
CA ALA A 402 30.21 -1.18 -8.57
C ALA A 402 29.07 -1.27 -7.54
N VAL A 403 29.14 -0.39 -6.53
CA VAL A 403 28.06 -0.10 -5.59
C VAL A 403 27.61 1.33 -5.83
N VAL A 404 26.36 1.51 -6.22
CA VAL A 404 25.79 2.81 -6.64
C VAL A 404 24.88 3.34 -5.54
N ALA A 405 25.16 4.53 -5.01
CA ALA A 405 24.23 5.24 -4.14
C ALA A 405 23.25 6.06 -5.00
N THR A 406 21.95 5.89 -4.80
CA THR A 406 20.88 6.56 -5.57
C THR A 406 19.57 6.56 -4.80
N ASP A 407 18.62 7.41 -5.19
CA ASP A 407 17.28 7.51 -4.55
C ASP A 407 16.35 6.34 -4.90
N ASP A 408 16.56 5.72 -6.06
CA ASP A 408 15.75 4.59 -6.56
C ASP A 408 16.62 3.32 -6.66
N GLU A 409 17.28 2.96 -5.57
CA GLU A 409 18.27 1.89 -5.52
C GLU A 409 17.72 0.52 -5.92
N ALA A 410 16.49 0.20 -5.52
CA ALA A 410 15.87 -1.06 -5.89
C ALA A 410 15.62 -1.15 -7.41
N LEU A 411 15.19 -0.05 -8.04
CA LEU A 411 15.02 0.05 -9.50
C LEU A 411 16.37 -0.11 -10.19
N VAL A 412 17.37 0.63 -9.75
CA VAL A 412 18.73 0.57 -10.33
C VAL A 412 19.27 -0.85 -10.28
N TRP A 413 19.14 -1.54 -9.14
CA TRP A 413 19.58 -2.92 -9.03
C TRP A 413 18.82 -3.86 -9.97
N LEU A 414 17.48 -3.75 -10.04
CA LEU A 414 16.64 -4.61 -10.86
C LEU A 414 17.06 -4.60 -12.33
N TYR A 415 17.36 -3.42 -12.86
CA TYR A 415 17.62 -3.26 -14.30
C TYR A 415 19.10 -3.25 -14.66
N SER A 416 20.01 -2.85 -13.75
CA SER A 416 21.44 -2.80 -14.02
C SER A 416 22.23 -4.00 -13.47
N ARG A 417 21.67 -4.69 -12.47
CA ARG A 417 22.34 -5.72 -11.68
C ARG A 417 23.61 -5.20 -10.97
N ARG A 418 23.72 -3.88 -10.80
CA ARG A 418 24.73 -3.27 -9.92
C ARG A 418 24.18 -3.15 -8.52
N ARG A 419 24.99 -3.50 -7.50
CA ARG A 419 24.57 -3.26 -6.11
C ARG A 419 24.24 -1.79 -5.93
N SER A 420 23.21 -1.51 -5.18
CA SER A 420 22.72 -0.14 -5.00
C SER A 420 22.16 0.07 -3.61
N VAL A 421 22.44 1.24 -3.08
CA VAL A 421 22.06 1.67 -1.73
C VAL A 421 21.35 3.01 -1.80
N PRO A 422 20.48 3.35 -0.84
CA PRO A 422 19.88 4.68 -0.76
C PRO A 422 20.96 5.77 -0.74
N LEU A 423 20.78 6.82 -1.54
CA LEU A 423 21.55 8.05 -1.44
C LEU A 423 20.92 8.98 -0.40
N TYR A 424 19.60 9.01 -0.35
CA TYR A 424 18.83 9.81 0.59
C TYR A 424 18.65 9.03 1.90
N LEU A 425 19.16 9.59 2.99
CA LEU A 425 19.06 9.01 4.32
C LEU A 425 18.08 9.82 5.14
N GLU A 426 16.95 9.22 5.42
CA GLU A 426 15.95 9.80 6.32
C GLU A 426 16.00 9.13 7.68
N SER A 427 15.91 9.94 8.71
CA SER A 427 15.52 9.50 10.05
C SER A 427 14.44 10.43 10.60
N TYR A 428 13.59 9.92 11.49
CA TYR A 428 12.56 10.72 12.11
C TYR A 428 12.76 10.74 13.62
N HIS A 429 12.66 11.91 14.22
CA HIS A 429 12.46 12.07 15.66
C HIS A 429 11.01 12.54 15.87
N GLY A 430 10.14 11.64 16.31
CA GLY A 430 8.71 11.87 16.22
C GLY A 430 8.24 11.98 14.75
N ARG A 431 7.86 13.17 14.32
CA ARG A 431 7.52 13.51 12.92
C ARG A 431 8.49 14.47 12.25
N GLU A 432 9.49 14.92 12.98
CA GLU A 432 10.52 15.80 12.44
C GLU A 432 11.52 14.97 11.63
N LEU A 433 11.69 15.35 10.37
CA LEU A 433 12.67 14.76 9.50
C LEU A 433 14.08 15.24 9.90
N ILE A 434 14.93 14.31 10.29
CA ILE A 434 16.33 14.56 10.60
C ILE A 434 17.16 14.12 9.40
N ARG A 435 17.97 15.05 8.89
CA ARG A 435 18.93 14.78 7.83
C ARG A 435 20.29 14.44 8.45
N PRO A 436 21.07 13.53 7.83
CA PRO A 436 22.42 13.23 8.29
C PRO A 436 23.31 14.46 8.11
N THR A 437 24.27 14.62 9.02
CA THR A 437 25.38 15.55 8.81
C THR A 437 26.24 15.07 7.65
N PRO A 438 27.01 15.94 6.97
CA PRO A 438 27.93 15.52 5.92
C PRO A 438 28.92 14.43 6.35
N SER A 439 29.37 14.44 7.62
CA SER A 439 30.27 13.42 8.16
C SER A 439 29.59 12.07 8.34
N GLU A 440 28.35 12.04 8.82
CA GLU A 440 27.57 10.81 8.96
C GLU A 440 27.22 10.22 7.57
N HIS A 441 26.87 11.09 6.62
CA HIS A 441 26.57 10.67 5.24
C HIS A 441 27.83 10.08 4.57
N ARG A 442 28.98 10.73 4.68
CA ARG A 442 30.27 10.20 4.21
C ARG A 442 30.56 8.84 4.83
N ALA A 443 30.49 8.74 6.15
CA ALA A 443 30.77 7.50 6.87
C ALA A 443 29.82 6.35 6.44
N TYR A 444 28.56 6.65 6.15
CA TYR A 444 27.61 5.69 5.60
C TYR A 444 28.03 5.21 4.20
N LEU A 445 28.34 6.12 3.27
CA LEU A 445 28.75 5.76 1.91
C LEU A 445 30.03 4.89 1.92
N GLU A 446 30.98 5.21 2.81
CA GLU A 446 32.22 4.44 3.00
C GLU A 446 31.92 3.04 3.56
N ARG A 447 31.08 2.92 4.61
CA ARG A 447 30.67 1.61 5.18
C ARG A 447 29.96 0.73 4.18
N MET A 448 29.08 1.31 3.35
CA MET A 448 28.38 0.59 2.30
C MET A 448 29.26 0.21 1.11
N GLY A 449 30.51 0.65 1.11
CA GLY A 449 31.44 0.39 0.03
C GLY A 449 31.07 1.07 -1.28
N VAL A 450 30.37 2.19 -1.21
CA VAL A 450 29.92 2.95 -2.39
C VAL A 450 31.13 3.32 -3.26
N THR A 451 30.97 3.11 -4.55
CA THR A 451 31.98 3.46 -5.57
C THR A 451 31.50 4.57 -6.48
N HIS A 452 30.18 4.69 -6.64
CA HIS A 452 29.55 5.67 -7.51
C HIS A 452 28.30 6.27 -6.85
N VAL A 453 28.04 7.53 -7.15
CA VAL A 453 26.81 8.23 -6.71
C VAL A 453 26.05 8.68 -7.96
N LEU A 454 24.80 8.24 -8.09
CA LEU A 454 23.88 8.63 -9.14
C LEU A 454 22.85 9.60 -8.59
N LEU A 455 22.97 10.88 -8.94
CA LEU A 455 21.95 11.89 -8.70
C LEU A 455 20.94 11.84 -9.85
N ALA A 456 19.78 11.20 -9.61
CA ALA A 456 18.76 10.99 -10.61
C ALA A 456 17.85 12.22 -10.85
N SER A 457 17.89 13.22 -9.95
CA SER A 457 17.15 14.49 -10.08
C SER A 457 17.86 15.61 -9.36
N ALA A 458 18.01 16.76 -10.04
CA ALA A 458 18.61 17.96 -9.45
C ALA A 458 17.75 18.62 -8.36
N THR A 459 16.47 18.27 -8.30
CA THR A 459 15.47 18.84 -7.37
C THR A 459 15.07 17.86 -6.25
N SER A 460 15.65 16.66 -6.23
CA SER A 460 15.38 15.69 -5.17
C SER A 460 15.95 16.12 -3.81
N PRO A 461 15.41 15.62 -2.69
CA PRO A 461 16.00 15.86 -1.37
C PRO A 461 17.48 15.47 -1.28
N SER A 462 17.89 14.36 -1.90
CA SER A 462 19.27 13.91 -1.99
C SER A 462 20.19 14.90 -2.71
N ALA A 463 19.68 15.70 -3.65
CA ALA A 463 20.46 16.77 -4.25
C ALA A 463 20.88 17.85 -3.24
N ILE A 464 20.08 18.07 -2.20
CA ILE A 464 20.41 19.02 -1.12
C ILE A 464 21.50 18.41 -0.23
N GLU A 465 21.35 17.15 0.16
CA GLU A 465 22.33 16.44 1.00
C GLU A 465 23.65 16.29 0.28
N LEU A 466 23.61 15.95 -1.01
CA LEU A 466 24.80 15.80 -1.84
C LEU A 466 25.57 17.12 -2.00
N ARG A 467 24.87 18.25 -2.13
CA ARG A 467 25.53 19.59 -2.12
C ARG A 467 26.24 19.86 -0.79
N GLY A 468 25.59 19.52 0.34
CA GLY A 468 26.21 19.63 1.65
C GLY A 468 27.46 18.75 1.79
N LEU A 469 27.37 17.52 1.31
CA LEU A 469 28.48 16.57 1.30
C LEU A 469 29.68 17.07 0.44
N ILE A 470 29.41 17.54 -0.79
CA ILE A 470 30.45 18.09 -1.68
C ILE A 470 31.03 19.37 -1.10
N GLY A 471 30.22 20.24 -0.48
CA GLY A 471 30.71 21.43 0.18
C GLY A 471 31.66 21.14 1.35
N ALA A 472 31.38 20.11 2.13
CA ALA A 472 32.23 19.70 3.25
C ALA A 472 33.48 18.89 2.80
N TYR A 473 33.36 18.12 1.72
CA TYR A 473 34.41 17.23 1.20
C TYR A 473 34.55 17.35 -0.32
N PRO A 474 35.17 18.44 -0.85
CA PRO A 474 35.21 18.72 -2.29
C PRO A 474 35.93 17.66 -3.13
N SER A 475 36.88 16.94 -2.54
CA SER A 475 37.66 15.87 -3.22
C SER A 475 37.02 14.50 -3.16
N LEU A 476 35.91 14.33 -2.41
CA LEU A 476 35.25 13.03 -2.20
C LEU A 476 34.63 12.47 -3.48
N LEU A 477 34.08 13.32 -4.31
CA LEU A 477 33.34 12.93 -5.51
C LEU A 477 33.93 13.58 -6.75
N THR A 478 34.19 12.77 -7.78
CA THR A 478 34.61 13.24 -9.11
C THR A 478 33.48 13.00 -10.12
N ALA A 479 33.03 14.05 -10.80
CA ALA A 479 32.01 13.94 -11.83
C ALA A 479 32.54 13.14 -13.04
N ILE A 480 31.89 12.03 -13.40
CA ILE A 480 32.26 11.19 -14.55
C ILE A 480 31.26 11.30 -15.70
N TYR A 481 30.00 11.63 -15.39
CA TYR A 481 28.98 11.88 -16.42
C TYR A 481 27.99 12.95 -15.97
N ARG A 482 27.56 13.81 -16.89
CA ARG A 482 26.60 14.88 -16.65
C ARG A 482 25.52 14.87 -17.72
N TRP A 483 24.25 14.85 -17.30
CA TRP A 483 23.12 15.11 -18.17
C TRP A 483 22.78 16.61 -18.21
N PRO A 484 22.20 17.12 -19.31
CA PRO A 484 21.93 18.56 -19.47
C PRO A 484 21.01 19.19 -18.41
N ASP A 485 20.15 18.38 -17.82
CA ASP A 485 19.14 18.79 -16.83
C ASP A 485 19.62 18.77 -15.36
N GLY A 486 20.92 18.63 -15.15
CA GLY A 486 21.51 18.66 -13.81
C GLY A 486 21.50 17.35 -13.07
N ARG A 487 21.24 16.23 -13.74
CA ARG A 487 21.53 14.88 -13.25
C ARG A 487 23.04 14.59 -13.39
N TRP A 488 23.56 13.78 -12.49
CA TRP A 488 24.99 13.50 -12.45
C TRP A 488 25.30 12.06 -12.04
N LEU A 489 26.39 11.52 -12.59
CA LEU A 489 27.07 10.35 -12.08
C LEU A 489 28.46 10.75 -11.61
N PHE A 490 28.77 10.43 -10.37
CA PHE A 490 30.07 10.67 -9.74
C PHE A 490 30.77 9.35 -9.45
N ALA A 491 32.08 9.34 -9.55
CA ALA A 491 32.93 8.34 -8.92
C ALA A 491 33.26 8.81 -7.49
N MET A 492 33.24 7.89 -6.53
CA MET A 492 33.65 8.16 -5.16
C MET A 492 35.17 7.88 -5.00
N ASN A 493 35.89 8.88 -4.60
CA ASN A 493 37.35 8.77 -4.33
C ASN A 493 37.53 8.13 -2.95
N ARG A 494 38.21 6.96 -2.91
CA ARG A 494 38.53 6.28 -1.66
C ARG A 494 39.95 6.68 -1.26
N GLY A 495 40.07 7.35 -0.13
CA GLY A 495 41.35 7.54 0.56
C GLY A 495 42.24 8.64 0.00
N GLN A 496 41.98 9.87 0.35
CA GLN A 496 42.98 10.88 0.69
C GLN A 496 42.68 11.44 2.06
#